data_593e0f8ce630528128e4765709090c7f
#
_entry.id   593e0f8ce630528128e4765709090c7f
#
_cell.length_a   1.000
_cell.length_b   1.000
_cell.length_c   1.000
_cell.angle_alpha   90.00
_cell.angle_beta   90.00
_cell.angle_gamma   90.00
#
_symmetry.space_group_name_H-M   'P 1'
#
loop_
_entity.id
_entity.type
_entity.pdbx_description
1 polymer ?
#
loop_
_entity_poly.entity_id
_entity_poly.type
_entity_poly.pdbx_seq_one_letter_code
_entity_poly.pdbx_strand_id
1 'polypeptide(L)'
;MNSKPSNSRRSFLKKAGGVTIGMAGITAIASNLPSEIQEKKKPVKLFTTELSGTKDRMERVKIATLGMQRYDWEQGTVAQAFLEMGEDDLVVSLARGAILRQEKGRFSVLKGNGPINDCSSVGEAVLFAGRLTGDPIFHKGADEMLKVIKTTGHKSSDGIIYHTQEPQKGIWSDGTYMLPPFLAAAGDYKEALKQIEGYRKYLYNTKDQLYSHMWDDENKRLNRSDYWGVGNGWSATGITRVIKALPESMDTEKKMLIGYVRDLIDGCMKYMRTDGMFHNVINKSDTFPEVNLSQMMCYTIFRGVAAGYLDKSYLQKTEIMRKAANDQVDKLGYVHNVCGLPNFDRAYFAPEGQAFYLLMETAANDLVNVRK
;
A
#
# COMPACT_ATOMS: atom_id res chain seq x y z
N MET A 1 -28.93 16.49 -39.90
CA MET A 1 -27.95 17.51 -39.55
C MET A 1 -26.72 16.80 -39.01
N ASN A 2 -25.62 16.84 -39.77
CA ASN A 2 -24.42 16.04 -39.54
C ASN A 2 -23.52 16.75 -38.49
N SER A 3 -23.30 16.11 -37.36
CA SER A 3 -22.27 16.50 -36.41
C SER A 3 -20.91 15.90 -36.83
N LYS A 4 -19.91 16.77 -37.06
CA LYS A 4 -18.54 16.38 -37.38
C LYS A 4 -17.84 15.77 -36.13
N PRO A 5 -17.04 14.70 -36.26
CA PRO A 5 -16.28 14.15 -35.16
C PRO A 5 -15.06 15.02 -34.82
N SER A 6 -14.76 15.14 -33.55
CA SER A 6 -13.64 15.90 -33.00
C SER A 6 -12.29 15.32 -33.45
N ASN A 7 -11.35 16.20 -33.76
CA ASN A 7 -9.97 15.88 -34.14
C ASN A 7 -9.26 15.10 -33.02
N SER A 8 -8.96 13.83 -33.27
CA SER A 8 -8.24 12.97 -32.35
C SER A 8 -6.72 13.25 -32.41
N ARG A 9 -6.02 12.99 -31.31
CA ARG A 9 -4.55 13.12 -31.19
C ARG A 9 -3.74 12.47 -32.34
N ARG A 10 -4.34 11.55 -33.10
CA ARG A 10 -3.74 10.93 -34.28
C ARG A 10 -3.52 11.89 -35.47
N SER A 11 -4.26 12.99 -35.55
CA SER A 11 -4.09 13.97 -36.65
C SER A 11 -2.92 14.90 -36.43
N PHE A 12 -2.51 15.12 -35.20
CA PHE A 12 -1.35 15.95 -34.86
C PHE A 12 -0.02 15.29 -35.27
N LEU A 13 0.10 13.98 -35.09
CA LEU A 13 1.32 13.24 -35.45
C LEU A 13 1.52 13.06 -36.96
N LYS A 14 0.44 13.12 -37.76
CA LYS A 14 0.55 13.03 -39.22
C LYS A 14 1.01 14.33 -39.91
N LYS A 15 0.92 15.49 -39.23
CA LYS A 15 1.39 16.78 -39.77
C LYS A 15 2.86 17.08 -39.44
N ALA A 16 3.48 16.35 -38.51
CA ALA A 16 4.90 16.48 -38.17
C ALA A 16 5.84 15.55 -38.96
N GLY A 17 5.32 14.70 -39.83
CA GLY A 17 6.06 13.66 -40.57
C GLY A 17 6.31 14.00 -42.04
N GLY A 18 6.85 15.15 -42.38
CA GLY A 18 7.10 15.56 -43.74
C GLY A 18 8.47 16.17 -44.01
N VAL A 19 9.53 15.67 -43.35
CA VAL A 19 10.91 15.98 -43.72
C VAL A 19 11.68 14.66 -43.74
N THR A 20 11.77 14.07 -44.89
CA THR A 20 12.71 12.99 -45.19
C THR A 20 14.09 13.63 -45.35
N ILE A 21 14.89 13.68 -44.28
CA ILE A 21 16.31 13.98 -44.38
C ILE A 21 17.02 12.66 -44.71
N GLY A 22 17.54 12.58 -45.95
CA GLY A 22 18.27 11.42 -46.41
C GLY A 22 19.47 11.11 -45.51
N MET A 23 19.76 9.83 -45.31
CA MET A 23 20.81 9.29 -44.44
C MET A 23 22.25 9.78 -44.80
N ALA A 24 22.43 10.48 -45.90
CA ALA A 24 23.76 11.00 -46.34
C ALA A 24 24.18 12.32 -45.63
N GLY A 25 23.29 12.98 -44.91
CA GLY A 25 23.60 14.27 -44.23
C GLY A 25 24.05 14.16 -42.77
N ILE A 26 23.89 13.01 -42.15
CA ILE A 26 24.17 12.87 -40.68
C ILE A 26 25.65 12.62 -40.41
N THR A 27 26.45 12.09 -41.37
CA THR A 27 27.89 11.82 -41.19
C THR A 27 28.76 13.05 -41.28
N ALA A 28 28.29 14.17 -41.87
CA ALA A 28 29.11 15.37 -42.06
C ALA A 28 29.00 16.40 -40.90
N ILE A 29 28.00 16.25 -40.01
CA ILE A 29 27.80 17.18 -38.87
C ILE A 29 28.57 16.75 -37.61
N ALA A 30 29.01 15.49 -37.55
CA ALA A 30 29.75 14.96 -36.40
C ALA A 30 31.24 15.34 -36.37
N SER A 31 31.82 15.89 -37.48
CA SER A 31 33.23 16.19 -37.59
C SER A 31 33.65 17.61 -37.20
N ASN A 32 32.72 18.52 -36.90
CA ASN A 32 32.99 19.93 -36.59
C ASN A 32 32.52 20.39 -35.21
N LEU A 33 32.31 19.50 -34.26
CA LEU A 33 32.08 19.90 -32.86
C LEU A 33 33.46 20.12 -32.22
N PRO A 34 33.66 21.26 -31.49
CA PRO A 34 34.92 21.52 -30.80
C PRO A 34 35.21 20.37 -29.82
N SER A 35 36.50 19.97 -29.77
CA SER A 35 37.01 18.89 -28.93
C SER A 35 36.80 19.07 -27.41
N GLU A 36 36.27 20.20 -26.98
CA GLU A 36 36.00 20.52 -25.56
C GLU A 36 34.67 19.97 -25.04
N ILE A 37 33.78 19.42 -25.88
CA ILE A 37 32.48 18.85 -25.43
C ILE A 37 32.55 17.32 -25.32
N GLN A 38 33.71 16.73 -25.40
CA GLN A 38 33.92 15.37 -24.91
C GLN A 38 34.18 15.39 -23.39
N GLU A 39 33.23 15.90 -22.61
CA GLU A 39 33.10 15.42 -21.23
C GLU A 39 32.99 13.92 -21.30
N LYS A 40 34.06 13.23 -20.86
CA LYS A 40 34.00 11.80 -20.55
C LYS A 40 32.82 11.64 -19.63
N LYS A 41 31.67 11.23 -20.17
CA LYS A 41 30.52 10.81 -19.34
C LYS A 41 31.08 9.80 -18.37
N LYS A 42 31.31 10.21 -17.12
CA LYS A 42 31.64 9.28 -16.05
C LYS A 42 30.61 8.16 -16.19
N PRO A 43 31.04 6.90 -16.27
CA PRO A 43 30.05 5.82 -16.34
C PRO A 43 29.10 6.04 -15.19
N VAL A 44 27.82 6.16 -15.51
CA VAL A 44 26.77 6.14 -14.50
C VAL A 44 27.04 4.86 -13.74
N LYS A 45 27.48 4.95 -12.49
CA LYS A 45 27.58 3.81 -11.60
C LYS A 45 26.14 3.36 -11.37
N LEU A 46 25.62 2.59 -12.31
CA LEU A 46 24.51 1.70 -12.00
C LEU A 46 24.99 0.89 -10.80
N PHE A 47 24.17 0.82 -9.77
CA PHE A 47 24.35 0.13 -8.50
C PHE A 47 25.04 -1.24 -8.64
N THR A 48 26.30 -1.27 -9.05
CA THR A 48 27.10 -2.48 -9.28
C THR A 48 27.99 -2.81 -8.09
N THR A 49 28.00 -1.99 -7.06
CA THR A 49 28.60 -2.33 -5.78
C THR A 49 27.64 -3.23 -5.02
N GLU A 50 28.11 -4.39 -4.60
CA GLU A 50 27.43 -5.22 -3.60
C GLU A 50 27.14 -4.37 -2.37
N LEU A 51 25.94 -3.80 -2.34
CA LEU A 51 25.46 -3.10 -1.17
C LEU A 51 25.05 -4.19 -0.16
N SER A 52 25.97 -4.49 0.74
CA SER A 52 25.83 -5.53 1.76
C SER A 52 25.27 -4.94 3.02
N GLY A 53 23.97 -5.02 3.24
CA GLY A 53 23.34 -4.62 4.48
C GLY A 53 21.88 -4.24 4.35
N THR A 54 21.15 -4.28 5.46
CA THR A 54 19.72 -3.94 5.50
C THR A 54 19.46 -2.51 5.05
N LYS A 55 20.28 -1.54 5.50
CA LYS A 55 20.13 -0.13 5.14
C LYS A 55 20.23 0.09 3.63
N ASP A 56 21.23 -0.48 3.00
CA ASP A 56 21.45 -0.34 1.56
C ASP A 56 20.34 -1.02 0.75
N ARG A 57 19.84 -2.15 1.25
CA ARG A 57 18.72 -2.86 0.64
C ARG A 57 17.43 -2.03 0.73
N MET A 58 17.13 -1.45 1.90
CA MET A 58 16.00 -0.55 2.08
C MET A 58 16.08 0.66 1.14
N GLU A 59 17.26 1.25 0.96
CA GLU A 59 17.45 2.38 0.05
C GLU A 59 17.13 2.01 -1.41
N ARG A 60 17.59 0.85 -1.88
CA ARG A 60 17.25 0.37 -3.23
C ARG A 60 15.76 0.11 -3.38
N VAL A 61 15.13 -0.52 -2.39
CA VAL A 61 13.68 -0.76 -2.39
C VAL A 61 12.93 0.57 -2.41
N LYS A 62 13.35 1.56 -1.63
CA LYS A 62 12.77 2.92 -1.62
C LYS A 62 12.82 3.56 -3.01
N ILE A 63 13.97 3.52 -3.67
CA ILE A 63 14.14 4.07 -5.03
C ILE A 63 13.23 3.35 -6.04
N ALA A 64 13.18 2.01 -6.01
CA ALA A 64 12.30 1.25 -6.88
C ALA A 64 10.82 1.60 -6.65
N THR A 65 10.41 1.74 -5.37
CA THR A 65 9.06 2.10 -4.97
C THR A 65 8.60 3.42 -5.57
N LEU A 66 9.47 4.44 -5.61
CA LEU A 66 9.13 5.75 -6.18
C LEU A 66 8.73 5.70 -7.66
N GLY A 67 9.25 4.72 -8.41
CA GLY A 67 8.94 4.54 -9.83
C GLY A 67 7.66 3.76 -10.12
N MET A 68 7.05 3.11 -9.14
CA MET A 68 6.04 2.06 -9.37
C MET A 68 4.59 2.51 -9.19
N GLN A 69 4.32 3.51 -8.37
CA GLN A 69 2.97 3.90 -7.95
C GLN A 69 2.08 4.37 -9.11
N ARG A 70 0.83 3.89 -9.16
CA ARG A 70 -0.16 4.22 -10.21
C ARG A 70 -1.56 4.46 -9.66
N TYR A 71 -1.91 3.83 -8.51
CA TYR A 71 -3.23 3.83 -7.90
C TYR A 71 -3.24 4.45 -6.51
N ASP A 72 -4.44 4.78 -6.01
CA ASP A 72 -4.64 5.44 -4.71
C ASP A 72 -4.07 4.61 -3.56
N TRP A 73 -4.40 3.30 -3.51
CA TRP A 73 -3.90 2.40 -2.45
C TRP A 73 -2.39 2.20 -2.51
N GLU A 74 -1.79 2.18 -3.70
CA GLU A 74 -0.34 2.08 -3.88
C GLU A 74 0.35 3.31 -3.30
N GLN A 75 -0.12 4.52 -3.65
CA GLN A 75 0.42 5.76 -3.12
C GLN A 75 0.21 5.88 -1.62
N GLY A 76 -0.96 5.51 -1.11
CA GLY A 76 -1.27 5.55 0.32
C GLY A 76 -0.39 4.61 1.13
N THR A 77 -0.20 3.38 0.67
CA THR A 77 0.67 2.39 1.33
C THR A 77 2.14 2.82 1.32
N VAL A 78 2.61 3.37 0.21
CA VAL A 78 3.97 3.92 0.10
C VAL A 78 4.16 5.14 1.01
N ALA A 79 3.18 6.05 1.05
CA ALA A 79 3.23 7.20 1.93
C ALA A 79 3.30 6.78 3.41
N GLN A 80 2.60 5.71 3.79
CA GLN A 80 2.68 5.13 5.12
C GLN A 80 4.07 4.56 5.42
N ALA A 81 4.68 3.88 4.46
CA ALA A 81 6.04 3.36 4.64
C ALA A 81 7.05 4.50 4.87
N PHE A 82 6.96 5.56 4.08
CA PHE A 82 7.83 6.72 4.24
C PHE A 82 7.56 7.47 5.54
N LEU A 83 6.31 7.55 5.98
CA LEU A 83 5.95 8.14 7.27
C LEU A 83 6.62 7.40 8.44
N GLU A 84 6.59 6.08 8.44
CA GLU A 84 7.23 5.28 9.49
C GLU A 84 8.75 5.27 9.41
N MET A 85 9.33 5.48 8.21
CA MET A 85 10.78 5.65 8.02
C MET A 85 11.31 7.03 8.44
N GLY A 86 10.43 8.03 8.65
CA GLY A 86 10.82 9.42 8.89
C GLY A 86 11.31 10.14 7.63
N GLU A 87 10.84 9.75 6.45
CA GLU A 87 11.15 10.38 5.15
C GLU A 87 10.18 11.55 4.88
N ASP A 88 10.22 12.54 5.74
CA ASP A 88 9.22 13.62 5.83
C ASP A 88 8.97 14.34 4.50
N ASP A 89 10.02 14.66 3.73
CA ASP A 89 9.91 15.32 2.43
C ASP A 89 9.14 14.48 1.40
N LEU A 90 9.36 13.16 1.41
CA LEU A 90 8.63 12.23 0.54
C LEU A 90 7.17 12.11 0.96
N VAL A 91 6.89 12.08 2.27
CA VAL A 91 5.51 12.08 2.79
C VAL A 91 4.77 13.34 2.37
N VAL A 92 5.37 14.52 2.56
CA VAL A 92 4.79 15.81 2.16
C VAL A 92 4.55 15.85 0.65
N SER A 93 5.50 15.37 -0.15
CA SER A 93 5.38 15.33 -1.62
C SER A 93 4.22 14.45 -2.08
N LEU A 94 4.07 13.24 -1.53
CA LEU A 94 2.98 12.31 -1.87
C LEU A 94 1.63 12.86 -1.41
N ALA A 95 1.55 13.38 -0.18
CA ALA A 95 0.36 14.02 0.36
C ALA A 95 -0.06 15.22 -0.49
N ARG A 96 0.89 16.07 -0.89
CA ARG A 96 0.63 17.21 -1.77
C ARG A 96 0.10 16.76 -3.13
N GLY A 97 0.68 15.72 -3.71
CA GLY A 97 0.21 15.12 -4.96
C GLY A 97 -1.24 14.66 -4.89
N ALA A 98 -1.64 14.02 -3.79
CA ALA A 98 -3.01 13.57 -3.57
C ALA A 98 -4.00 14.75 -3.43
N ILE A 99 -3.61 15.83 -2.73
CA ILE A 99 -4.41 17.06 -2.57
C ILE A 99 -4.57 17.79 -3.91
N LEU A 100 -3.49 17.98 -4.67
CA LEU A 100 -3.54 18.70 -5.95
C LEU A 100 -4.41 18.00 -7.01
N ARG A 101 -4.66 16.71 -6.84
CA ARG A 101 -5.51 15.89 -7.72
C ARG A 101 -6.87 15.58 -7.10
N GLN A 102 -7.16 16.13 -5.92
CA GLN A 102 -8.41 15.91 -5.22
C GLN A 102 -9.61 16.28 -6.10
N GLU A 103 -10.56 15.36 -6.23
CA GLU A 103 -11.77 15.55 -7.03
C GLU A 103 -13.00 15.12 -6.24
N LYS A 104 -14.03 15.96 -6.23
CA LYS A 104 -15.27 15.72 -5.47
C LYS A 104 -15.01 15.38 -4.00
N GLY A 105 -14.00 16.04 -3.42
CA GLY A 105 -13.58 15.87 -2.03
C GLY A 105 -12.78 14.60 -1.74
N ARG A 106 -12.49 13.74 -2.73
CA ARG A 106 -11.67 12.53 -2.56
C ARG A 106 -10.24 12.75 -3.00
N PHE A 107 -9.28 12.27 -2.21
CA PHE A 107 -7.88 12.22 -2.63
C PHE A 107 -7.73 11.42 -3.92
N SER A 108 -6.74 11.75 -4.72
CA SER A 108 -6.58 11.11 -6.03
C SER A 108 -5.12 11.02 -6.47
N VAL A 109 -4.89 10.16 -7.45
CA VAL A 109 -3.63 10.00 -8.18
C VAL A 109 -3.85 10.22 -9.69
N LEU A 110 -2.84 9.94 -10.50
CA LEU A 110 -2.88 10.17 -11.95
C LEU A 110 -4.01 9.43 -12.68
N LYS A 111 -4.45 8.29 -12.15
CA LYS A 111 -5.51 7.50 -12.76
C LYS A 111 -6.93 7.95 -12.41
N GLY A 112 -7.08 8.93 -11.55
CA GLY A 112 -8.36 9.41 -11.04
C GLY A 112 -8.73 8.74 -9.72
N ASN A 113 -9.98 8.96 -9.29
CA ASN A 113 -10.44 8.45 -8.00
C ASN A 113 -10.80 6.98 -8.07
N GLY A 114 -10.26 6.21 -7.13
CA GLY A 114 -10.71 4.87 -6.80
C GLY A 114 -11.96 4.86 -5.89
N PRO A 115 -12.27 3.71 -5.28
CA PRO A 115 -13.21 3.62 -4.18
C PRO A 115 -12.84 4.55 -3.02
N ILE A 116 -13.82 4.93 -2.19
CA ILE A 116 -13.59 5.80 -1.02
C ILE A 116 -12.51 5.24 -0.10
N ASN A 117 -12.49 3.93 0.09
CA ASN A 117 -11.49 3.24 0.90
C ASN A 117 -10.07 3.49 0.37
N ASP A 118 -9.83 3.21 -0.91
CA ASP A 118 -8.52 3.39 -1.54
C ASP A 118 -8.04 4.84 -1.49
N CYS A 119 -8.93 5.78 -1.81
CA CYS A 119 -8.65 7.21 -1.69
C CYS A 119 -8.25 7.61 -0.26
N SER A 120 -8.81 6.94 0.77
CA SER A 120 -8.53 7.24 2.18
C SER A 120 -7.13 6.83 2.61
N SER A 121 -6.48 5.90 1.91
CA SER A 121 -5.22 5.27 2.32
C SER A 121 -4.07 6.28 2.54
N VAL A 122 -4.04 7.38 1.81
CA VAL A 122 -3.05 8.46 1.95
C VAL A 122 -3.38 9.47 3.04
N GLY A 123 -4.56 9.38 3.66
CA GLY A 123 -5.09 10.39 4.57
C GLY A 123 -4.24 10.64 5.81
N GLU A 124 -3.61 9.60 6.37
CA GLU A 124 -2.69 9.74 7.50
C GLU A 124 -1.47 10.58 7.15
N ALA A 125 -0.90 10.36 5.96
CA ALA A 125 0.20 11.18 5.42
C ALA A 125 -0.23 12.64 5.17
N VAL A 126 -1.46 12.87 4.71
CA VAL A 126 -2.02 14.22 4.53
C VAL A 126 -2.14 14.93 5.87
N LEU A 127 -2.67 14.27 6.91
CA LEU A 127 -2.75 14.85 8.26
C LEU A 127 -1.36 15.15 8.84
N PHE A 128 -0.40 14.26 8.62
CA PHE A 128 0.98 14.47 9.04
C PHE A 128 1.60 15.69 8.34
N ALA A 129 1.47 15.77 7.01
CA ALA A 129 1.99 16.89 6.22
C ALA A 129 1.40 18.23 6.68
N GLY A 130 0.10 18.26 7.01
CA GLY A 130 -0.55 19.45 7.56
C GLY A 130 0.05 19.90 8.89
N ARG A 131 0.29 18.97 9.81
CA ARG A 131 0.93 19.28 11.10
C ARG A 131 2.39 19.72 10.94
N LEU A 132 3.13 19.08 10.05
CA LEU A 132 4.56 19.37 9.85
C LEU A 132 4.79 20.72 9.18
N THR A 133 4.01 21.03 8.13
CA THR A 133 4.25 22.23 7.29
C THR A 133 3.44 23.44 7.73
N GLY A 134 2.34 23.24 8.45
CA GLY A 134 1.38 24.31 8.75
C GLY A 134 0.58 24.81 7.53
N ASP A 135 0.75 24.22 6.34
CA ASP A 135 0.02 24.63 5.13
C ASP A 135 -1.45 24.20 5.23
N PRO A 136 -2.41 25.16 5.25
CA PRO A 136 -3.83 24.87 5.46
C PRO A 136 -4.46 24.00 4.36
N ILE A 137 -3.83 23.84 3.21
CA ILE A 137 -4.36 23.03 2.10
C ILE A 137 -4.52 21.56 2.52
N PHE A 138 -3.61 21.04 3.36
CA PHE A 138 -3.68 19.66 3.83
C PHE A 138 -4.89 19.44 4.76
N HIS A 139 -5.10 20.36 5.71
CA HIS A 139 -6.26 20.29 6.61
C HIS A 139 -7.57 20.41 5.83
N LYS A 140 -7.65 21.39 4.91
CA LYS A 140 -8.84 21.53 4.04
C LYS A 140 -9.12 20.27 3.24
N GLY A 141 -8.09 19.68 2.61
CA GLY A 141 -8.25 18.45 1.83
C GLY A 141 -8.66 17.25 2.69
N ALA A 142 -8.11 17.12 3.90
CA ALA A 142 -8.52 16.09 4.84
C ALA A 142 -9.99 16.25 5.27
N ASP A 143 -10.42 17.48 5.58
CA ASP A 143 -11.82 17.79 5.96
C ASP A 143 -12.79 17.45 4.83
N GLU A 144 -12.44 17.78 3.58
CA GLU A 144 -13.25 17.43 2.41
C GLU A 144 -13.38 15.91 2.26
N MET A 145 -12.30 15.15 2.43
CA MET A 145 -12.33 13.68 2.39
C MET A 145 -13.18 13.10 3.52
N LEU A 146 -13.01 13.58 4.75
CA LEU A 146 -13.82 13.17 5.91
C LEU A 146 -15.31 13.48 5.70
N LYS A 147 -15.63 14.62 5.07
CA LYS A 147 -17.00 14.96 4.70
C LYS A 147 -17.57 13.94 3.72
N VAL A 148 -16.83 13.55 2.69
CA VAL A 148 -17.25 12.51 1.73
C VAL A 148 -17.54 11.20 2.45
N ILE A 149 -16.64 10.74 3.33
CA ILE A 149 -16.82 9.52 4.12
C ILE A 149 -18.10 9.57 4.95
N LYS A 150 -18.38 10.69 5.62
CA LYS A 150 -19.57 10.87 6.47
C LYS A 150 -20.87 10.93 5.68
N THR A 151 -20.87 11.59 4.52
CA THR A 151 -22.08 11.90 3.76
C THR A 151 -22.40 10.91 2.65
N THR A 152 -21.47 10.01 2.29
CA THR A 152 -21.71 9.04 1.22
C THR A 152 -22.91 8.16 1.50
N GLY A 153 -23.76 7.93 0.48
CA GLY A 153 -24.81 6.91 0.48
C GLY A 153 -24.29 5.51 0.09
N HIS A 154 -23.05 5.42 -0.39
CA HIS A 154 -22.44 4.17 -0.87
C HIS A 154 -21.88 3.32 0.26
N LYS A 155 -22.79 2.80 1.09
CA LYS A 155 -22.52 1.99 2.28
C LYS A 155 -23.67 1.01 2.56
N SER A 156 -23.39 -0.03 3.34
CA SER A 156 -24.36 -1.02 3.79
C SER A 156 -25.42 -0.40 4.75
N SER A 157 -26.46 -1.15 5.04
CA SER A 157 -27.53 -0.70 5.97
C SER A 157 -27.02 -0.42 7.38
N ASP A 158 -25.95 -1.05 7.81
CA ASP A 158 -25.25 -0.81 9.08
C ASP A 158 -24.10 0.20 8.97
N GLY A 159 -23.97 0.83 7.79
CA GLY A 159 -23.09 1.96 7.57
C GLY A 159 -21.64 1.60 7.25
N ILE A 160 -21.37 0.38 6.75
CA ILE A 160 -20.03 -0.03 6.32
C ILE A 160 -19.83 0.41 4.87
N ILE A 161 -18.78 1.19 4.62
CA ILE A 161 -18.48 1.77 3.31
C ILE A 161 -18.04 0.67 2.36
N TYR A 162 -18.68 0.62 1.19
CA TYR A 162 -18.31 -0.33 0.15
C TYR A 162 -16.93 -0.03 -0.43
N HIS A 163 -16.17 -1.08 -0.69
CA HIS A 163 -14.85 -0.99 -1.32
C HIS A 163 -14.94 -0.88 -2.85
N THR A 164 -16.11 -1.09 -3.42
CA THR A 164 -16.38 -0.97 -4.85
C THR A 164 -16.90 0.42 -5.21
N GLN A 165 -16.84 0.77 -6.49
CA GLN A 165 -17.51 1.97 -7.01
C GLN A 165 -18.99 1.68 -7.28
N GLU A 166 -19.83 2.71 -7.22
CA GLU A 166 -21.24 2.60 -7.61
C GLU A 166 -21.38 2.07 -9.05
N PRO A 167 -22.38 1.23 -9.30
CA PRO A 167 -23.47 0.77 -8.40
C PRO A 167 -23.14 -0.48 -7.57
N GLN A 168 -21.94 -1.02 -7.63
CA GLN A 168 -21.56 -2.27 -6.97
C GLN A 168 -21.48 -2.11 -5.46
N LYS A 169 -21.94 -3.13 -4.70
CA LYS A 169 -22.03 -3.11 -3.23
C LYS A 169 -21.11 -4.16 -2.60
N GLY A 170 -19.80 -3.99 -2.81
CA GLY A 170 -18.78 -4.92 -2.33
C GLY A 170 -18.10 -4.46 -1.05
N ILE A 171 -17.99 -5.34 -0.06
CA ILE A 171 -17.17 -5.16 1.14
C ILE A 171 -15.98 -6.10 1.02
N TRP A 172 -14.77 -5.54 1.03
CA TRP A 172 -13.51 -6.29 0.83
C TRP A 172 -12.61 -6.17 2.05
N SER A 173 -11.80 -7.19 2.30
CA SER A 173 -10.83 -7.23 3.41
C SER A 173 -9.83 -6.08 3.37
N ASP A 174 -9.50 -5.60 2.19
CA ASP A 174 -8.60 -4.47 1.90
C ASP A 174 -9.04 -3.19 2.61
N GLY A 175 -10.35 -2.98 2.70
CA GLY A 175 -10.94 -1.82 3.37
C GLY A 175 -10.46 -1.64 4.80
N THR A 176 -10.08 -2.71 5.48
CA THR A 176 -9.59 -2.67 6.86
C THR A 176 -8.27 -1.88 7.00
N TYR A 177 -7.43 -1.88 5.96
CA TYR A 177 -6.20 -1.08 5.93
C TYR A 177 -6.43 0.33 5.40
N MET A 178 -7.27 0.45 4.38
CA MET A 178 -7.36 1.67 3.58
C MET A 178 -8.06 2.83 4.31
N LEU A 179 -9.15 2.54 5.04
CA LEU A 179 -10.02 3.58 5.62
C LEU A 179 -9.85 3.78 7.14
N PRO A 180 -9.95 2.74 8.01
CA PRO A 180 -9.96 2.93 9.45
C PRO A 180 -8.73 3.63 10.05
N PRO A 181 -7.50 3.41 9.55
CA PRO A 181 -6.33 4.12 10.06
C PRO A 181 -6.40 5.65 9.85
N PHE A 182 -6.91 6.11 8.70
CA PHE A 182 -7.12 7.54 8.46
C PHE A 182 -8.16 8.13 9.42
N LEU A 183 -9.29 7.44 9.61
CA LEU A 183 -10.34 7.87 10.55
C LEU A 183 -9.78 7.98 11.97
N ALA A 184 -9.01 6.99 12.42
CA ALA A 184 -8.37 7.01 13.73
C ALA A 184 -7.34 8.14 13.87
N ALA A 185 -6.52 8.37 12.86
CA ALA A 185 -5.56 9.47 12.82
C ALA A 185 -6.23 10.86 12.82
N ALA A 186 -7.45 10.96 12.27
CA ALA A 186 -8.28 12.15 12.30
C ALA A 186 -9.09 12.32 13.61
N GLY A 187 -8.98 11.38 14.56
CA GLY A 187 -9.70 11.40 15.82
C GLY A 187 -11.13 10.86 15.76
N ASP A 188 -11.58 10.33 14.62
CA ASP A 188 -12.91 9.69 14.49
C ASP A 188 -12.82 8.20 14.84
N TYR A 189 -12.45 7.94 16.09
CA TYR A 189 -12.22 6.58 16.60
C TYR A 189 -13.46 5.69 16.54
N LYS A 190 -14.64 6.26 16.77
CA LYS A 190 -15.89 5.49 16.75
C LYS A 190 -16.18 4.95 15.36
N GLU A 191 -16.00 5.78 14.34
CA GLU A 191 -16.21 5.35 12.96
C GLU A 191 -15.13 4.37 12.52
N ALA A 192 -13.85 4.59 12.91
CA ALA A 192 -12.77 3.64 12.64
C ALA A 192 -13.07 2.24 13.18
N LEU A 193 -13.49 2.15 14.44
CA LEU A 193 -13.88 0.89 15.09
C LEU A 193 -15.07 0.25 14.41
N LYS A 194 -16.12 1.02 14.11
CA LYS A 194 -17.31 0.54 13.42
C LYS A 194 -16.98 -0.08 12.06
N GLN A 195 -16.10 0.55 11.30
CA GLN A 195 -15.68 0.01 10.00
C GLN A 195 -14.90 -1.32 10.18
N ILE A 196 -13.96 -1.41 11.14
CA ILE A 196 -13.25 -2.67 11.45
C ILE A 196 -14.24 -3.78 11.85
N GLU A 197 -15.17 -3.49 12.76
CA GLU A 197 -16.21 -4.43 13.21
C GLU A 197 -17.08 -4.90 12.04
N GLY A 198 -17.41 -3.98 11.12
CA GLY A 198 -18.17 -4.31 9.93
C GLY A 198 -17.42 -5.24 8.99
N TYR A 199 -16.17 -4.95 8.68
CA TYR A 199 -15.35 -5.87 7.86
C TYR A 199 -15.25 -7.25 8.53
N ARG A 200 -15.04 -7.30 9.85
CA ARG A 200 -15.01 -8.55 10.61
C ARG A 200 -16.35 -9.29 10.53
N LYS A 201 -17.47 -8.60 10.72
CA LYS A 201 -18.82 -9.19 10.65
C LYS A 201 -19.09 -9.89 9.33
N TYR A 202 -18.71 -9.27 8.20
CA TYR A 202 -19.03 -9.77 6.87
C TYR A 202 -18.04 -10.81 6.34
N LEU A 203 -16.78 -10.75 6.77
CA LEU A 203 -15.70 -11.48 6.11
C LEU A 203 -14.99 -12.51 7.00
N TYR A 204 -15.00 -12.33 8.33
CA TYR A 204 -14.19 -13.15 9.23
C TYR A 204 -14.84 -14.49 9.52
N ASN A 205 -14.08 -15.56 9.31
CA ASN A 205 -14.42 -16.92 9.70
C ASN A 205 -13.81 -17.25 11.06
N THR A 206 -14.65 -17.40 12.08
CA THR A 206 -14.21 -17.67 13.46
C THR A 206 -13.55 -19.03 13.65
N LYS A 207 -13.91 -20.04 12.85
CA LYS A 207 -13.33 -21.38 12.92
C LYS A 207 -11.90 -21.41 12.38
N ASP A 208 -11.68 -20.76 11.24
CA ASP A 208 -10.39 -20.76 10.57
C ASP A 208 -9.50 -19.59 11.04
N GLN A 209 -10.10 -18.60 11.72
CA GLN A 209 -9.44 -17.36 12.18
C GLN A 209 -8.86 -16.53 11.02
N LEU A 210 -9.54 -16.53 9.87
CA LEU A 210 -9.13 -15.88 8.64
C LEU A 210 -10.27 -15.05 8.05
N TYR A 211 -9.92 -14.02 7.29
CA TYR A 211 -10.86 -13.23 6.51
C TYR A 211 -11.04 -13.81 5.11
N SER A 212 -12.28 -14.05 4.69
CA SER A 212 -12.64 -14.17 3.29
C SER A 212 -12.41 -12.84 2.56
N HIS A 213 -12.16 -12.90 1.24
CA HIS A 213 -11.75 -11.69 0.52
C HIS A 213 -12.91 -10.71 0.30
N MET A 214 -14.05 -11.17 -0.26
CA MET A 214 -15.09 -10.27 -0.75
C MET A 214 -16.49 -10.72 -0.37
N TRP A 215 -17.29 -9.79 0.15
CA TRP A 215 -18.72 -9.91 0.38
C TRP A 215 -19.49 -9.09 -0.65
N ASP A 216 -20.55 -9.66 -1.21
CA ASP A 216 -21.54 -9.01 -2.06
C ASP A 216 -22.77 -8.66 -1.21
N ASP A 217 -22.95 -7.39 -0.90
CA ASP A 217 -24.02 -6.94 -0.03
C ASP A 217 -25.38 -6.88 -0.74
N GLU A 218 -25.40 -6.88 -2.07
CA GLU A 218 -26.64 -6.97 -2.83
C GLU A 218 -27.24 -8.37 -2.76
N ASN A 219 -26.40 -9.40 -2.95
CA ASN A 219 -26.83 -10.81 -2.95
C ASN A 219 -26.67 -11.47 -1.57
N LYS A 220 -26.18 -10.76 -0.53
CA LYS A 220 -25.98 -11.21 0.86
C LYS A 220 -25.16 -12.51 0.94
N ARG A 221 -24.05 -12.58 0.21
CA ARG A 221 -23.17 -13.75 0.16
C ARG A 221 -21.70 -13.35 -0.04
N LEU A 222 -20.80 -14.27 0.28
CA LEU A 222 -19.41 -14.14 -0.12
C LEU A 222 -19.31 -14.26 -1.65
N ASN A 223 -18.81 -13.21 -2.30
CA ASN A 223 -18.51 -13.20 -3.73
C ASN A 223 -17.19 -13.91 -4.00
N ARG A 224 -16.22 -13.74 -3.08
CA ARG A 224 -14.97 -14.49 -3.06
C ARG A 224 -14.68 -14.94 -1.63
N SER A 225 -14.91 -16.25 -1.40
CA SER A 225 -14.70 -16.88 -0.08
C SER A 225 -13.25 -17.28 0.19
N ASP A 226 -12.36 -17.13 -0.81
CA ASP A 226 -10.95 -17.44 -0.67
C ASP A 226 -10.32 -16.63 0.47
N TYR A 227 -9.48 -17.29 1.27
CA TYR A 227 -8.61 -16.64 2.24
C TYR A 227 -7.38 -16.10 1.51
N TRP A 228 -7.57 -14.99 0.81
CA TRP A 228 -6.48 -14.33 0.10
C TRP A 228 -5.44 -13.81 1.08
N GLY A 229 -4.16 -14.15 0.85
CA GLY A 229 -3.07 -13.86 1.77
C GLY A 229 -2.92 -12.37 2.03
N VAL A 230 -2.79 -11.58 0.97
CA VAL A 230 -2.63 -10.12 1.07
C VAL A 230 -3.86 -9.47 1.72
N GLY A 231 -5.08 -9.98 1.48
CA GLY A 231 -6.31 -9.50 2.14
C GLY A 231 -6.28 -9.70 3.66
N ASN A 232 -5.77 -10.84 4.13
CA ASN A 232 -5.56 -11.08 5.55
C ASN A 232 -4.44 -10.21 6.12
N GLY A 233 -3.40 -9.96 5.35
CA GLY A 233 -2.33 -9.02 5.66
C GLY A 233 -2.85 -7.58 5.83
N TRP A 234 -3.69 -7.10 4.90
CA TRP A 234 -4.36 -5.79 5.01
C TRP A 234 -5.14 -5.66 6.33
N SER A 235 -5.90 -6.72 6.68
CA SER A 235 -6.68 -6.72 7.93
C SER A 235 -5.78 -6.63 9.16
N ALA A 236 -4.72 -7.45 9.26
CA ALA A 236 -3.81 -7.45 10.39
C ALA A 236 -3.09 -6.10 10.56
N THR A 237 -2.55 -5.57 9.48
CA THR A 237 -1.77 -4.32 9.49
C THR A 237 -2.64 -3.09 9.70
N GLY A 238 -3.84 -3.05 9.11
CA GLY A 238 -4.79 -1.96 9.32
C GLY A 238 -5.25 -1.88 10.78
N ILE A 239 -5.62 -3.01 11.40
CA ILE A 239 -5.99 -3.07 12.81
C ILE A 239 -4.81 -2.64 13.70
N THR A 240 -3.58 -3.09 13.39
CA THR A 240 -2.37 -2.70 14.13
C THR A 240 -2.14 -1.18 14.12
N ARG A 241 -2.37 -0.52 12.98
CA ARG A 241 -2.27 0.95 12.86
C ARG A 241 -3.35 1.65 13.68
N VAL A 242 -4.59 1.13 13.71
CA VAL A 242 -5.65 1.70 14.55
C VAL A 242 -5.33 1.53 16.03
N ILE A 243 -4.83 0.38 16.48
CA ILE A 243 -4.38 0.18 17.88
C ILE A 243 -3.38 1.26 18.28
N LYS A 244 -2.41 1.57 17.42
CA LYS A 244 -1.39 2.61 17.65
C LYS A 244 -2.02 4.01 17.78
N ALA A 245 -3.08 4.30 17.01
CA ALA A 245 -3.72 5.61 16.96
C ALA A 245 -4.73 5.86 18.09
N LEU A 246 -5.30 4.81 18.69
CA LEU A 246 -6.29 4.94 19.76
C LEU A 246 -5.65 5.57 21.02
N PRO A 247 -6.33 6.50 21.71
CA PRO A 247 -5.86 7.08 22.95
C PRO A 247 -5.89 6.04 24.10
N GLU A 248 -5.10 6.26 25.15
CA GLU A 248 -5.04 5.36 26.31
C GLU A 248 -6.39 5.15 26.99
N SER A 249 -7.24 6.15 26.97
CA SER A 249 -8.62 6.07 27.53
C SER A 249 -9.52 5.04 26.85
N MET A 250 -9.13 4.52 25.66
CA MET A 250 -9.87 3.49 24.93
C MET A 250 -9.25 2.10 25.11
N ASP A 251 -8.90 1.75 26.34
CA ASP A 251 -8.21 0.50 26.70
C ASP A 251 -9.06 -0.75 26.36
N THR A 252 -10.37 -0.68 26.54
CA THR A 252 -11.31 -1.78 26.19
C THR A 252 -11.28 -2.07 24.70
N GLU A 253 -11.37 -1.05 23.88
CA GLU A 253 -11.34 -1.16 22.43
C GLU A 253 -9.97 -1.61 21.93
N LYS A 254 -8.88 -1.11 22.53
CA LYS A 254 -7.52 -1.60 22.25
C LYS A 254 -7.39 -3.09 22.53
N LYS A 255 -7.85 -3.57 23.68
CA LYS A 255 -7.82 -5.00 24.04
C LYS A 255 -8.62 -5.85 23.09
N MET A 256 -9.76 -5.39 22.64
CA MET A 256 -10.60 -6.05 21.63
C MET A 256 -9.82 -6.19 20.30
N LEU A 257 -9.26 -5.08 19.79
CA LEU A 257 -8.48 -5.10 18.55
C LEU A 257 -7.21 -5.96 18.65
N ILE A 258 -6.56 -5.98 19.79
CA ILE A 258 -5.41 -6.85 20.07
C ILE A 258 -5.83 -8.33 19.98
N GLY A 259 -7.02 -8.67 20.50
CA GLY A 259 -7.60 -10.00 20.32
C GLY A 259 -7.78 -10.36 18.86
N TYR A 260 -8.32 -9.44 18.04
CA TYR A 260 -8.50 -9.65 16.60
C TYR A 260 -7.17 -9.88 15.86
N VAL A 261 -6.13 -9.12 16.20
CA VAL A 261 -4.79 -9.28 15.62
C VAL A 261 -4.19 -10.64 16.01
N ARG A 262 -4.30 -11.07 17.27
CA ARG A 262 -3.82 -12.39 17.72
C ARG A 262 -4.50 -13.53 16.98
N ASP A 263 -5.83 -13.53 16.95
CA ASP A 263 -6.61 -14.53 16.21
C ASP A 263 -6.12 -14.66 14.77
N LEU A 264 -5.91 -13.51 14.09
CA LEU A 264 -5.53 -13.50 12.69
C LEU A 264 -4.09 -13.96 12.46
N ILE A 265 -3.16 -13.57 13.33
CA ILE A 265 -1.78 -14.07 13.29
C ILE A 265 -1.81 -15.60 13.47
N ASP A 266 -2.52 -16.11 14.49
CA ASP A 266 -2.58 -17.55 14.79
C ASP A 266 -3.25 -18.31 13.63
N GLY A 267 -4.28 -17.76 13.01
CA GLY A 267 -4.92 -18.31 11.82
C GLY A 267 -3.95 -18.44 10.64
N CYS A 268 -3.24 -17.35 10.30
CA CYS A 268 -2.26 -17.34 9.22
C CYS A 268 -1.10 -18.31 9.49
N MET A 269 -0.57 -18.32 10.72
CA MET A 269 0.60 -19.13 11.08
C MET A 269 0.39 -20.65 10.96
N LYS A 270 -0.86 -21.12 10.90
CA LYS A 270 -1.17 -22.53 10.60
C LYS A 270 -0.73 -22.94 9.19
N TYR A 271 -0.65 -21.99 8.28
CA TYR A 271 -0.39 -22.21 6.86
C TYR A 271 0.96 -21.64 6.40
N MET A 272 1.79 -21.14 7.31
CA MET A 272 3.13 -20.68 6.98
C MET A 272 3.95 -21.83 6.40
N ARG A 273 4.52 -21.63 5.23
CA ARG A 273 5.40 -22.58 4.55
C ARG A 273 6.76 -22.67 5.27
N THR A 274 7.47 -23.76 5.05
CA THR A 274 8.81 -23.97 5.64
C THR A 274 9.86 -22.95 5.17
N ASP A 275 9.64 -22.34 3.99
CA ASP A 275 10.48 -21.29 3.43
C ASP A 275 10.13 -19.87 3.99
N GLY A 276 9.14 -19.77 4.86
CA GLY A 276 8.71 -18.50 5.47
C GLY A 276 7.75 -17.67 4.62
N MET A 277 7.34 -18.15 3.45
CA MET A 277 6.29 -17.56 2.63
C MET A 277 4.93 -18.18 2.92
N PHE A 278 3.90 -17.70 2.23
CA PHE A 278 2.56 -18.27 2.24
C PHE A 278 2.13 -18.62 0.81
N HIS A 279 1.04 -19.35 0.65
CA HIS A 279 0.37 -19.42 -0.63
C HIS A 279 -0.51 -18.20 -0.85
N ASN A 280 -0.69 -17.75 -2.10
CA ASN A 280 -1.52 -16.58 -2.42
C ASN A 280 -2.95 -16.70 -1.87
N VAL A 281 -3.54 -17.90 -1.93
CA VAL A 281 -4.71 -18.25 -1.13
C VAL A 281 -4.22 -19.15 0.00
N ILE A 282 -4.27 -18.66 1.23
CA ILE A 282 -3.52 -19.19 2.38
C ILE A 282 -3.68 -20.71 2.56
N ASN A 283 -4.89 -21.23 2.39
CA ASN A 283 -5.24 -22.64 2.58
C ASN A 283 -5.25 -23.46 1.29
N LYS A 284 -4.72 -22.93 0.15
CA LYS A 284 -4.66 -23.60 -1.14
C LYS A 284 -3.21 -23.74 -1.62
N SER A 285 -2.66 -24.93 -1.46
CA SER A 285 -1.25 -25.23 -1.80
C SER A 285 -0.94 -25.26 -3.30
N ASP A 286 -1.95 -25.24 -4.15
CA ASP A 286 -1.86 -25.14 -5.60
C ASP A 286 -1.72 -23.70 -6.11
N THR A 287 -1.84 -22.69 -5.23
CA THR A 287 -1.58 -21.32 -5.57
C THR A 287 -0.09 -20.95 -5.37
N PHE A 288 0.39 -19.94 -6.09
CA PHE A 288 1.80 -19.57 -6.06
C PHE A 288 2.27 -19.13 -4.66
N PRO A 289 3.57 -19.33 -4.33
CA PRO A 289 4.17 -18.77 -3.11
C PRO A 289 4.20 -17.24 -3.18
N GLU A 290 3.73 -16.59 -2.12
CA GLU A 290 3.51 -15.16 -2.01
C GLU A 290 4.22 -14.62 -0.75
N VAL A 291 4.96 -13.52 -0.88
CA VAL A 291 5.81 -12.99 0.20
C VAL A 291 5.22 -11.77 0.91
N ASN A 292 4.28 -11.06 0.30
CA ASN A 292 3.77 -9.82 0.89
C ASN A 292 3.03 -10.08 2.20
N LEU A 293 2.28 -11.19 2.31
CA LEU A 293 1.70 -11.58 3.60
C LEU A 293 2.77 -11.80 4.67
N SER A 294 3.93 -12.38 4.32
CA SER A 294 5.04 -12.55 5.26
C SER A 294 5.55 -11.20 5.77
N GLN A 295 5.70 -10.22 4.90
CA GLN A 295 6.09 -8.85 5.26
C GLN A 295 5.05 -8.20 6.18
N MET A 296 3.77 -8.32 5.86
CA MET A 296 2.66 -7.77 6.64
C MET A 296 2.56 -8.41 8.03
N MET A 297 2.74 -9.73 8.13
CA MET A 297 2.79 -10.44 9.42
C MET A 297 4.01 -10.02 10.24
N CYS A 298 5.18 -9.90 9.63
CA CYS A 298 6.38 -9.40 10.31
C CYS A 298 6.17 -8.00 10.87
N TYR A 299 5.66 -7.07 10.06
CA TYR A 299 5.32 -5.71 10.51
C TYR A 299 4.39 -5.74 11.71
N THR A 300 3.28 -6.47 11.61
CA THR A 300 2.27 -6.61 12.67
C THR A 300 2.89 -7.14 13.97
N ILE A 301 3.70 -8.19 13.87
CA ILE A 301 4.31 -8.83 15.05
C ILE A 301 5.40 -7.94 15.66
N PHE A 302 6.28 -7.34 14.85
CA PHE A 302 7.31 -6.45 15.36
C PHE A 302 6.70 -5.24 16.08
N ARG A 303 5.67 -4.61 15.51
CA ARG A 303 4.94 -3.51 16.16
C ARG A 303 4.25 -3.96 17.45
N GLY A 304 3.60 -5.13 17.44
CA GLY A 304 2.91 -5.66 18.60
C GLY A 304 3.84 -6.06 19.75
N VAL A 305 5.00 -6.64 19.43
CA VAL A 305 6.02 -6.99 20.44
C VAL A 305 6.69 -5.72 20.98
N ALA A 306 7.00 -4.74 20.14
CA ALA A 306 7.56 -3.47 20.57
C ALA A 306 6.62 -2.69 21.51
N ALA A 307 5.31 -2.73 21.22
CA ALA A 307 4.27 -2.11 22.04
C ALA A 307 3.85 -2.97 23.25
N GLY A 308 4.40 -4.17 23.42
CA GLY A 308 4.19 -5.05 24.59
C GLY A 308 2.86 -5.82 24.61
N TYR A 309 2.06 -5.79 23.55
CA TYR A 309 0.78 -6.50 23.51
C TYR A 309 0.84 -7.88 22.81
N LEU A 310 1.92 -8.18 22.10
CA LEU A 310 2.21 -9.51 21.57
C LEU A 310 3.39 -10.16 22.29
N ASP A 311 3.32 -11.47 22.48
CA ASP A 311 4.37 -12.25 23.13
C ASP A 311 5.61 -12.38 22.23
N LYS A 312 6.79 -12.40 22.85
CA LYS A 312 8.07 -12.55 22.13
C LYS A 312 8.24 -13.90 21.44
N SER A 313 7.46 -14.92 21.80
CA SER A 313 7.50 -16.25 21.17
C SER A 313 7.16 -16.20 19.68
N TYR A 314 6.38 -15.23 19.23
CA TYR A 314 6.11 -15.01 17.80
C TYR A 314 7.37 -14.72 16.99
N LEU A 315 8.42 -14.14 17.60
CA LEU A 315 9.60 -13.66 16.87
C LEU A 315 10.38 -14.76 16.16
N GLN A 316 10.37 -15.99 16.66
CA GLN A 316 11.08 -17.10 16.01
C GLN A 316 10.57 -17.34 14.58
N LYS A 317 9.26 -17.43 14.40
CA LYS A 317 8.63 -17.56 13.07
C LYS A 317 8.78 -16.29 12.25
N THR A 318 8.72 -15.12 12.92
CA THR A 318 8.86 -13.82 12.27
C THR A 318 10.22 -13.65 11.59
N GLU A 319 11.31 -14.12 12.21
CA GLU A 319 12.64 -14.06 11.58
C GLU A 319 12.76 -14.98 10.35
N ILE A 320 12.04 -16.09 10.32
CA ILE A 320 11.98 -16.95 9.11
C ILE A 320 11.26 -16.21 7.98
N MET A 321 10.11 -15.59 8.25
CA MET A 321 9.36 -14.80 7.28
C MET A 321 10.16 -13.58 6.81
N ARG A 322 10.82 -12.85 7.73
CA ARG A 322 11.69 -11.73 7.40
C ARG A 322 12.84 -12.14 6.49
N LYS A 323 13.47 -13.28 6.78
CA LYS A 323 14.51 -13.83 5.90
C LYS A 323 13.94 -14.13 4.51
N ALA A 324 12.80 -14.79 4.42
CA ALA A 324 12.13 -15.03 3.14
C ALA A 324 11.91 -13.74 2.35
N ALA A 325 11.38 -12.68 3.00
CA ALA A 325 11.19 -11.39 2.36
C ALA A 325 12.50 -10.74 1.88
N ASN A 326 13.56 -10.84 2.68
CA ASN A 326 14.89 -10.35 2.30
C ASN A 326 15.48 -11.06 1.08
N ASP A 327 15.25 -12.38 0.98
CA ASP A 327 15.72 -13.20 -0.14
C ASP A 327 14.99 -12.89 -1.47
N GLN A 328 13.82 -12.22 -1.40
CA GLN A 328 13.07 -11.81 -2.59
C GLN A 328 13.48 -10.43 -3.15
N VAL A 329 14.35 -9.70 -2.48
CA VAL A 329 14.82 -8.39 -2.97
C VAL A 329 15.97 -8.58 -3.93
N ASP A 330 15.78 -8.17 -5.18
CA ASP A 330 16.84 -8.22 -6.18
C ASP A 330 17.86 -7.07 -6.03
N LYS A 331 18.92 -7.11 -6.86
CA LYS A 331 19.99 -6.10 -6.84
C LYS A 331 19.54 -4.69 -7.21
N LEU A 332 18.38 -4.53 -7.84
CA LEU A 332 17.78 -3.24 -8.20
C LEU A 332 16.75 -2.76 -7.17
N GLY A 333 16.45 -3.57 -6.16
CA GLY A 333 15.49 -3.24 -5.09
C GLY A 333 14.07 -3.66 -5.39
N TYR A 334 13.80 -4.45 -6.41
CA TYR A 334 12.46 -5.01 -6.63
C TYR A 334 12.24 -6.21 -5.74
N VAL A 335 11.08 -6.24 -5.07
CA VAL A 335 10.63 -7.38 -4.25
C VAL A 335 9.80 -8.31 -5.13
N HIS A 336 10.30 -9.50 -5.36
CA HIS A 336 9.64 -10.52 -6.18
C HIS A 336 8.66 -11.38 -5.37
N ASN A 337 7.92 -12.23 -6.07
CA ASN A 337 6.91 -13.12 -5.51
C ASN A 337 5.82 -12.38 -4.69
N VAL A 338 5.43 -11.21 -5.16
CA VAL A 338 4.33 -10.40 -4.62
C VAL A 338 3.09 -10.58 -5.50
N CYS A 339 1.94 -10.77 -4.88
CA CYS A 339 0.65 -10.71 -5.57
C CYS A 339 0.34 -9.26 -5.93
N GLY A 340 0.16 -8.94 -7.20
CA GLY A 340 -0.06 -7.57 -7.64
C GLY A 340 -0.75 -7.46 -9.00
N LEU A 341 -1.00 -6.22 -9.40
CA LEU A 341 -1.54 -5.89 -10.71
C LEU A 341 -0.69 -6.50 -11.84
N PRO A 342 -1.28 -6.78 -13.03
CA PRO A 342 -2.68 -6.43 -13.39
C PRO A 342 -3.74 -7.45 -12.95
N ASN A 343 -3.39 -8.68 -12.61
CA ASN A 343 -4.37 -9.76 -12.49
C ASN A 343 -4.50 -10.34 -11.08
N PHE A 344 -3.52 -10.13 -10.19
CA PHE A 344 -3.45 -10.70 -8.83
C PHE A 344 -3.52 -12.25 -8.77
N ASP A 345 -3.12 -12.92 -9.85
CA ASP A 345 -3.25 -14.37 -10.05
C ASP A 345 -1.90 -15.10 -10.18
N ARG A 346 -0.80 -14.38 -10.13
CA ARG A 346 0.56 -14.92 -10.29
C ARG A 346 1.57 -14.17 -9.45
N ALA A 347 2.73 -14.78 -9.24
CA ALA A 347 3.89 -14.15 -8.64
C ALA A 347 4.41 -13.00 -9.54
N TYR A 348 4.51 -11.82 -8.95
CA TYR A 348 4.92 -10.60 -9.63
C TYR A 348 5.75 -9.69 -8.70
N PHE A 349 5.72 -8.39 -8.92
CA PHE A 349 6.19 -7.34 -8.03
C PHE A 349 5.19 -6.18 -8.05
N ALA A 350 4.99 -5.53 -6.91
CA ALA A 350 3.97 -4.50 -6.76
C ALA A 350 4.39 -3.43 -5.75
N PRO A 351 3.88 -2.19 -5.84
CA PRO A 351 4.19 -1.12 -4.89
C PRO A 351 3.89 -1.48 -3.44
N GLU A 352 2.81 -2.23 -3.18
CA GLU A 352 2.47 -2.71 -1.85
C GLU A 352 3.53 -3.66 -1.28
N GLY A 353 4.09 -4.55 -2.09
CA GLY A 353 5.19 -5.43 -1.67
C GLY A 353 6.47 -4.67 -1.36
N GLN A 354 6.75 -3.59 -2.10
CA GLN A 354 7.85 -2.67 -1.82
C GLN A 354 7.61 -1.94 -0.49
N ALA A 355 6.43 -1.36 -0.33
CA ALA A 355 6.06 -0.59 0.85
C ALA A 355 6.08 -1.45 2.12
N PHE A 356 5.52 -2.67 2.07
CA PHE A 356 5.54 -3.56 3.23
C PHE A 356 6.92 -4.13 3.54
N TYR A 357 7.79 -4.24 2.56
CA TYR A 357 9.20 -4.52 2.83
C TYR A 357 9.82 -3.40 3.70
N LEU A 358 9.61 -2.14 3.33
CA LEU A 358 10.12 -0.99 4.07
C LEU A 358 9.49 -0.89 5.47
N LEU A 359 8.17 -1.08 5.58
CA LEU A 359 7.45 -1.10 6.87
C LEU A 359 7.96 -2.21 7.78
N MET A 360 8.17 -3.41 7.25
CA MET A 360 8.70 -4.56 7.98
C MET A 360 10.09 -4.27 8.55
N GLU A 361 11.02 -3.81 7.72
CA GLU A 361 12.40 -3.55 8.14
C GLU A 361 12.47 -2.37 9.11
N THR A 362 11.64 -1.33 8.92
CA THR A 362 11.53 -0.22 9.86
C THR A 362 11.03 -0.70 11.23
N ALA A 363 9.97 -1.51 11.25
CA ALA A 363 9.45 -2.06 12.49
C ALA A 363 10.46 -3.00 13.21
N ALA A 364 11.24 -3.76 12.46
CA ALA A 364 12.33 -4.59 13.00
C ALA A 364 13.44 -3.73 13.65
N ASN A 365 13.85 -2.67 12.98
CA ASN A 365 14.86 -1.73 13.47
C ASN A 365 14.40 -1.02 14.75
N ASP A 366 13.14 -0.56 14.79
CA ASP A 366 12.55 0.07 15.97
C ASP A 366 12.50 -0.89 17.17
N LEU A 367 12.12 -2.16 16.94
CA LEU A 367 12.12 -3.18 18.00
C LEU A 367 13.50 -3.40 18.60
N VAL A 368 14.58 -3.37 17.80
CA VAL A 368 15.96 -3.47 18.30
C VAL A 368 16.34 -2.25 19.13
N ASN A 369 15.90 -1.06 18.73
CA ASN A 369 16.22 0.18 19.44
C ASN A 369 15.47 0.31 20.79
N VAL A 370 14.25 -0.20 20.89
CA VAL A 370 13.50 -0.25 22.18
C VAL A 370 14.14 -1.22 23.17
N ARG A 371 14.93 -2.21 22.70
CA ARG A 371 15.60 -3.20 23.55
C ARG A 371 16.96 -2.76 24.09
N LYS A 372 17.53 -1.67 23.57
CA LYS A 372 18.76 -1.03 24.07
C LYS A 372 18.43 0.01 25.13
#